data_6d8f5f4a6a28315fb07807082d1593cb
#
_entry.id   6d8f5f4a6a28315fb07807082d1593cb
#
_cell.length_a   1.000
_cell.length_b   1.000
_cell.length_c   1.000
_cell.angle_alpha   90.00
_cell.angle_beta   90.00
_cell.angle_gamma   90.00
#
_symmetry.space_group_name_H-M   'P 1'
#
loop_
_entity.id
_entity.type
_entity.pdbx_description
1 polymer ?
#
loop_
_entity_poly.entity_id
_entity_poly.type
_entity_poly.pdbx_seq_one_letter_code
_entity_poly.pdbx_strand_id
1 'polypeptide(L)'
;AKTGRNGETYLPGRRENDALQIISIVNFKGGSSKTTSAIHLAQRYALRGYRVLAIDMDPQASLTTMFGYRPEIEFAESGTVYDALKYEDPVPLSQIIRKTYFHNLDLAPAGLLLSEYETETAYALQHKVDPPFTQRLAIAIDEIEANYDLVIIDCPPQLGFTTMTALLASTGLLITVVPSMLDVASMAQFLEMAGETVQTLEEAAGPIDWNFLKFLIARYEPTDVPQSQMAGFLRSILLDQVLTTPMLKSTAISDAGMTQQTIYELDPSQVVKKTLTRILESVNGVADEFENTIQQAWGRETD
;
A
#
# COMPACT_ATOMS: atom_id res chain seq x y z
N ALA A 1 21.02 -5.37 10.27
CA ALA A 1 20.67 -5.93 11.59
C ALA A 1 21.15 -4.97 12.67
N LYS A 2 20.22 -4.44 13.48
CA LYS A 2 20.59 -3.66 14.68
C LYS A 2 20.92 -4.65 15.80
N THR A 3 22.08 -4.54 16.41
CA THR A 3 22.45 -5.29 17.60
C THR A 3 21.83 -4.61 18.83
N GLY A 4 20.92 -5.30 19.51
CA GLY A 4 20.41 -4.86 20.80
C GLY A 4 21.50 -4.85 21.89
N ARG A 5 21.22 -4.20 23.02
CA ARG A 5 22.15 -4.08 24.17
C ARG A 5 22.69 -5.42 24.70
N ASN A 6 22.09 -6.53 24.33
CA ASN A 6 22.47 -7.88 24.78
C ASN A 6 23.14 -8.73 23.68
N GLY A 7 23.57 -8.13 22.55
CA GLY A 7 24.24 -8.88 21.46
C GLY A 7 23.32 -9.76 20.62
N GLU A 8 22.02 -9.72 20.82
CA GLU A 8 21.04 -10.43 19.99
C GLU A 8 20.84 -9.68 18.67
N THR A 9 21.02 -10.40 17.57
CA THR A 9 20.73 -9.88 16.23
C THR A 9 19.22 -9.94 16.01
N TYR A 10 18.52 -8.82 16.20
CA TYR A 10 17.09 -8.77 15.89
C TYR A 10 16.91 -8.83 14.37
N LEU A 11 16.30 -9.91 13.89
CA LEU A 11 15.67 -9.92 12.58
C LEU A 11 14.46 -8.97 12.65
N PRO A 12 14.26 -8.07 11.69
CA PRO A 12 13.17 -7.09 11.73
C PRO A 12 11.79 -7.74 11.57
N GLY A 13 11.73 -8.98 11.11
CA GLY A 13 10.49 -9.70 10.78
C GLY A 13 9.57 -10.00 11.96
N ARG A 14 8.39 -10.48 11.61
CA ARG A 14 7.33 -10.89 12.54
C ARG A 14 7.84 -12.02 13.46
N ARG A 15 7.54 -11.92 14.77
CA ARG A 15 7.75 -13.00 15.72
C ARG A 15 6.58 -13.98 15.68
N GLU A 16 6.74 -15.16 16.28
CA GLU A 16 5.74 -16.24 16.26
C GLU A 16 4.35 -15.81 16.77
N ASN A 17 4.30 -14.87 17.71
CA ASN A 17 3.05 -14.37 18.31
C ASN A 17 2.57 -13.03 17.74
N ASP A 18 3.29 -12.44 16.78
CA ASP A 18 2.86 -11.18 16.16
C ASP A 18 1.83 -11.47 15.07
N ALA A 19 0.76 -10.68 14.99
CA ALA A 19 -0.20 -10.78 13.91
C ALA A 19 0.40 -10.25 12.60
N LEU A 20 0.00 -10.83 11.46
CA LEU A 20 0.32 -10.31 10.13
C LEU A 20 -0.14 -8.86 10.03
N GLN A 21 0.72 -7.95 9.55
CA GLN A 21 0.29 -6.58 9.27
C GLN A 21 -0.09 -6.46 7.79
N ILE A 22 -1.33 -6.10 7.56
CA ILE A 22 -1.93 -5.90 6.24
C ILE A 22 -2.20 -4.40 6.08
N ILE A 23 -1.50 -3.77 5.15
CA ILE A 23 -1.48 -2.31 5.02
C ILE A 23 -2.01 -1.92 3.65
N SER A 24 -3.17 -1.28 3.60
CA SER A 24 -3.69 -0.69 2.38
C SER A 24 -3.13 0.72 2.17
N ILE A 25 -2.59 0.95 0.97
CA ILE A 25 -2.16 2.27 0.52
C ILE A 25 -3.26 2.87 -0.34
N VAL A 26 -3.88 3.91 0.17
CA VAL A 26 -5.09 4.49 -0.42
C VAL A 26 -4.94 5.99 -0.69
N ASN A 27 -5.76 6.48 -1.57
CA ASN A 27 -6.04 7.89 -1.74
C ASN A 27 -7.40 8.05 -2.44
N PHE A 28 -8.10 9.07 -2.07
CA PHE A 28 -9.41 9.40 -2.61
C PHE A 28 -9.36 10.30 -3.86
N LYS A 29 -8.15 10.54 -4.42
CA LYS A 29 -7.93 11.34 -5.62
C LYS A 29 -6.88 10.68 -6.52
N GLY A 30 -7.11 10.63 -7.81
CA GLY A 30 -6.18 10.05 -8.78
C GLY A 30 -4.81 10.77 -8.82
N GLY A 31 -3.76 10.06 -9.25
CA GLY A 31 -2.41 10.63 -9.41
C GLY A 31 -1.63 10.89 -8.12
N SER A 32 -1.99 10.24 -7.04
CA SER A 32 -1.56 10.52 -5.66
C SER A 32 -0.34 9.74 -5.16
N SER A 33 0.38 9.06 -6.03
CA SER A 33 1.58 8.29 -5.69
C SER A 33 1.32 7.01 -4.85
N LYS A 34 0.11 6.44 -4.85
CA LYS A 34 -0.19 5.17 -4.16
C LYS A 34 0.74 4.05 -4.61
N THR A 35 0.69 3.70 -5.88
CA THR A 35 1.54 2.64 -6.48
C THR A 35 3.02 2.91 -6.25
N THR A 36 3.46 4.17 -6.43
CA THR A 36 4.84 4.56 -6.14
C THR A 36 5.21 4.29 -4.68
N SER A 37 4.35 4.65 -3.73
CA SER A 37 4.57 4.40 -2.31
C SER A 37 4.54 2.90 -2.01
N ALA A 38 3.59 2.16 -2.58
CA ALA A 38 3.44 0.73 -2.38
C ALA A 38 4.71 -0.04 -2.78
N ILE A 39 5.18 0.16 -4.00
CA ILE A 39 6.35 -0.57 -4.49
C ILE A 39 7.62 -0.20 -3.72
N HIS A 40 7.85 1.09 -3.43
CA HIS A 40 9.06 1.51 -2.72
C HIS A 40 9.08 1.04 -1.27
N LEU A 41 7.94 1.06 -0.56
CA LEU A 41 7.84 0.52 0.79
C LEU A 41 8.00 -1.01 0.80
N ALA A 42 7.35 -1.72 -0.13
CA ALA A 42 7.47 -3.16 -0.25
C ALA A 42 8.92 -3.59 -0.49
N GLN A 43 9.61 -2.95 -1.44
CA GLN A 43 11.02 -3.23 -1.71
C GLN A 43 11.93 -2.86 -0.54
N ARG A 44 11.69 -1.70 0.09
CA ARG A 44 12.50 -1.29 1.26
C ARG A 44 12.40 -2.28 2.40
N TYR A 45 11.19 -2.75 2.72
CA TYR A 45 11.02 -3.75 3.78
C TYR A 45 11.61 -5.10 3.40
N ALA A 46 11.46 -5.54 2.16
CA ALA A 46 12.11 -6.75 1.66
C ALA A 46 13.65 -6.67 1.77
N LEU A 47 14.26 -5.52 1.41
CA LEU A 47 15.69 -5.25 1.59
C LEU A 47 16.12 -5.25 3.07
N ARG A 48 15.21 -4.95 3.98
CA ARG A 48 15.45 -5.03 5.43
C ARG A 48 15.27 -6.44 5.99
N GLY A 49 14.81 -7.39 5.18
CA GLY A 49 14.67 -8.79 5.54
C GLY A 49 13.27 -9.21 5.97
N TYR A 50 12.24 -8.35 5.82
CA TYR A 50 10.84 -8.77 5.97
C TYR A 50 10.42 -9.64 4.79
N ARG A 51 9.56 -10.64 5.06
CA ARG A 51 8.85 -11.39 4.02
C ARG A 51 7.61 -10.59 3.64
N VAL A 52 7.61 -10.02 2.45
CA VAL A 52 6.59 -9.07 1.99
C VAL A 52 5.79 -9.66 0.86
N LEU A 53 4.46 -9.52 0.92
CA LEU A 53 3.57 -9.71 -0.20
C LEU A 53 3.03 -8.35 -0.65
N ALA A 54 3.22 -8.01 -1.91
CA ALA A 54 2.54 -6.89 -2.54
C ALA A 54 1.28 -7.41 -3.24
N ILE A 55 0.13 -6.79 -3.00
CA ILE A 55 -1.13 -7.12 -3.67
C ILE A 55 -1.55 -5.90 -4.50
N ASP A 56 -1.73 -6.11 -5.79
CA ASP A 56 -2.26 -5.11 -6.71
C ASP A 56 -3.79 -5.25 -6.76
N MET A 57 -4.51 -4.23 -6.30
CA MET A 57 -5.98 -4.20 -6.31
C MET A 57 -6.52 -3.21 -7.34
N ASP A 58 -5.67 -2.66 -8.21
CA ASP A 58 -6.10 -1.76 -9.28
C ASP A 58 -6.25 -2.53 -10.60
N PRO A 59 -7.43 -2.53 -11.26
CA PRO A 59 -7.61 -3.13 -12.58
C PRO A 59 -6.64 -2.61 -13.64
N GLN A 60 -6.07 -1.41 -13.45
CA GLN A 60 -5.03 -0.86 -14.32
C GLN A 60 -3.67 -1.57 -14.17
N ALA A 61 -3.51 -2.39 -13.15
CA ALA A 61 -2.36 -3.25 -12.89
C ALA A 61 -1.01 -2.51 -12.91
N SER A 62 -0.99 -1.28 -12.39
CA SER A 62 0.21 -0.44 -12.40
C SER A 62 1.33 -1.02 -11.54
N LEU A 63 1.01 -1.55 -10.36
CA LEU A 63 1.98 -2.21 -9.50
C LEU A 63 2.52 -3.48 -10.16
N THR A 64 1.65 -4.27 -10.75
CA THR A 64 1.98 -5.49 -11.50
C THR A 64 2.96 -5.19 -12.65
N THR A 65 2.69 -4.13 -13.41
CA THR A 65 3.56 -3.66 -14.50
C THR A 65 4.92 -3.22 -13.99
N MET A 66 4.98 -2.54 -12.83
CA MET A 66 6.25 -2.11 -12.22
C MET A 66 7.12 -3.29 -11.77
N PHE A 67 6.56 -4.48 -11.56
CA PHE A 67 7.33 -5.71 -11.34
C PHE A 67 7.72 -6.44 -12.63
N GLY A 68 7.53 -5.81 -13.78
CA GLY A 68 7.97 -6.31 -15.09
C GLY A 68 7.00 -7.26 -15.78
N TYR A 69 5.81 -7.47 -15.22
CA TYR A 69 4.77 -8.26 -15.87
C TYR A 69 4.01 -7.45 -16.92
N ARG A 70 3.44 -8.15 -17.89
CA ARG A 70 2.55 -7.59 -18.92
C ARG A 70 1.14 -8.14 -18.72
N PRO A 71 0.29 -7.48 -17.92
CA PRO A 71 -1.01 -8.02 -17.51
C PRO A 71 -1.90 -8.43 -18.68
N GLU A 72 -1.87 -7.68 -19.78
CA GLU A 72 -2.70 -7.91 -20.97
C GLU A 72 -2.31 -9.21 -21.72
N ILE A 73 -1.12 -9.73 -21.47
CA ILE A 73 -0.59 -10.92 -22.12
C ILE A 73 -0.53 -12.09 -21.14
N GLU A 74 0.04 -11.84 -19.95
CA GLU A 74 0.36 -12.89 -18.99
C GLU A 74 -0.83 -13.25 -18.10
N PHE A 75 -1.75 -12.32 -17.93
CA PHE A 75 -2.92 -12.45 -17.04
C PHE A 75 -4.24 -12.11 -17.74
N ALA A 76 -4.30 -12.25 -19.08
CA ALA A 76 -5.50 -11.91 -19.86
C ALA A 76 -6.74 -12.72 -19.47
N GLU A 77 -6.56 -13.99 -19.07
CA GLU A 77 -7.66 -14.91 -18.79
C GLU A 77 -7.73 -15.31 -17.29
N SER A 78 -6.61 -15.33 -16.59
CA SER A 78 -6.53 -15.79 -15.19
C SER A 78 -5.18 -15.55 -14.55
N GLY A 79 -5.07 -15.85 -13.26
CA GLY A 79 -3.83 -15.78 -12.48
C GLY A 79 -3.65 -14.45 -11.77
N THR A 80 -4.72 -13.72 -11.53
CA THR A 80 -4.76 -12.44 -10.83
C THR A 80 -5.52 -12.52 -9.51
N VAL A 81 -5.42 -11.47 -8.70
CA VAL A 81 -6.19 -11.35 -7.45
C VAL A 81 -7.69 -11.49 -7.67
N TYR A 82 -8.20 -11.14 -8.85
CA TYR A 82 -9.60 -11.36 -9.20
C TYR A 82 -10.01 -12.83 -9.04
N ASP A 83 -9.16 -13.77 -9.46
CA ASP A 83 -9.46 -15.19 -9.36
C ASP A 83 -9.59 -15.69 -7.91
N ALA A 84 -8.93 -15.03 -6.96
CA ALA A 84 -9.11 -15.32 -5.54
C ALA A 84 -10.36 -14.67 -4.94
N LEU A 85 -10.86 -13.61 -5.56
CA LEU A 85 -11.98 -12.82 -5.05
C LEU A 85 -13.32 -13.15 -5.71
N LYS A 86 -13.33 -13.70 -6.93
CA LYS A 86 -14.56 -14.00 -7.69
C LYS A 86 -15.49 -14.92 -6.91
N TYR A 87 -16.78 -14.81 -7.18
CA TYR A 87 -17.83 -15.51 -6.43
C TYR A 87 -18.04 -16.96 -6.87
N GLU A 88 -17.68 -17.29 -8.10
CA GLU A 88 -17.75 -18.63 -8.65
C GLU A 88 -16.36 -19.24 -8.75
N ASP A 89 -16.16 -20.41 -8.16
CA ASP A 89 -14.89 -21.18 -8.18
C ASP A 89 -13.64 -20.33 -7.87
N PRO A 90 -13.58 -19.68 -6.69
CA PRO A 90 -12.39 -18.89 -6.32
C PRO A 90 -11.16 -19.78 -6.23
N VAL A 91 -10.03 -19.25 -6.69
CA VAL A 91 -8.74 -19.93 -6.65
C VAL A 91 -7.99 -19.52 -5.37
N PRO A 92 -7.35 -20.44 -4.64
CA PRO A 92 -6.51 -20.06 -3.50
C PRO A 92 -5.47 -19.00 -3.84
N LEU A 93 -5.32 -17.99 -2.99
CA LEU A 93 -4.38 -16.88 -3.23
C LEU A 93 -2.94 -17.39 -3.41
N SER A 94 -2.57 -18.47 -2.73
CA SER A 94 -1.26 -19.14 -2.85
C SER A 94 -0.94 -19.60 -4.28
N GLN A 95 -1.93 -19.91 -5.11
CA GLN A 95 -1.73 -20.31 -6.51
C GLN A 95 -1.55 -19.12 -7.45
N ILE A 96 -1.98 -17.94 -7.02
CA ILE A 96 -1.92 -16.70 -7.79
C ILE A 96 -0.61 -15.98 -7.58
N ILE A 97 -0.05 -16.06 -6.36
CA ILE A 97 1.18 -15.37 -5.97
C ILE A 97 2.33 -15.72 -6.92
N ARG A 98 3.05 -14.69 -7.36
CA ARG A 98 4.24 -14.77 -8.22
C ARG A 98 5.47 -14.31 -7.45
N LYS A 99 6.57 -15.03 -7.62
CA LYS A 99 7.88 -14.57 -7.14
C LYS A 99 8.33 -13.39 -7.99
N THR A 100 8.76 -12.32 -7.31
CA THR A 100 9.41 -11.22 -8.03
C THR A 100 10.91 -11.47 -8.15
N TYR A 101 11.60 -10.62 -8.88
CA TYR A 101 13.06 -10.62 -8.94
C TYR A 101 13.70 -10.02 -7.65
N PHE A 102 12.90 -9.45 -6.75
CA PHE A 102 13.34 -8.99 -5.44
C PHE A 102 13.28 -10.12 -4.42
N HIS A 103 14.38 -10.33 -3.71
CA HIS A 103 14.41 -11.30 -2.61
C HIS A 103 13.44 -10.88 -1.50
N ASN A 104 12.72 -11.83 -0.91
CA ASN A 104 11.71 -11.63 0.14
C ASN A 104 10.48 -10.79 -0.29
N LEU A 105 10.25 -10.59 -1.57
CA LEU A 105 9.11 -9.86 -2.08
C LEU A 105 8.37 -10.67 -3.14
N ASP A 106 7.11 -10.97 -2.85
CA ASP A 106 6.20 -11.65 -3.76
C ASP A 106 5.09 -10.70 -4.20
N LEU A 107 4.41 -11.05 -5.29
CA LEU A 107 3.33 -10.26 -5.89
C LEU A 107 2.08 -11.10 -6.08
N ALA A 108 0.93 -10.60 -5.64
CA ALA A 108 -0.37 -11.03 -6.15
C ALA A 108 -0.80 -10.02 -7.23
N PRO A 109 -0.75 -10.41 -8.53
CA PRO A 109 -0.93 -9.47 -9.62
C PRO A 109 -2.40 -9.12 -9.84
N ALA A 110 -2.65 -7.94 -10.42
CA ALA A 110 -3.93 -7.53 -10.96
C ALA A 110 -3.97 -7.66 -12.49
N GLY A 111 -5.15 -7.46 -13.03
CA GLY A 111 -5.44 -7.37 -14.45
C GLY A 111 -6.83 -6.81 -14.69
N LEU A 112 -7.17 -6.58 -15.95
CA LEU A 112 -8.42 -5.92 -16.34
C LEU A 112 -9.68 -6.64 -15.81
N LEU A 113 -9.63 -7.97 -15.68
CA LEU A 113 -10.74 -8.77 -15.15
C LEU A 113 -11.15 -8.39 -13.73
N LEU A 114 -10.26 -7.76 -12.96
CA LEU A 114 -10.60 -7.27 -11.62
C LEU A 114 -11.74 -6.22 -11.66
N SER A 115 -11.97 -5.56 -12.78
CA SER A 115 -13.10 -4.64 -12.94
C SER A 115 -14.47 -5.34 -12.87
N GLU A 116 -14.55 -6.63 -13.18
CA GLU A 116 -15.78 -7.44 -13.10
C GLU A 116 -16.22 -7.62 -11.64
N TYR A 117 -15.26 -7.59 -10.69
CA TYR A 117 -15.55 -7.75 -9.27
C TYR A 117 -16.55 -6.72 -8.74
N GLU A 118 -16.55 -5.50 -9.28
CA GLU A 118 -17.53 -4.46 -8.91
C GLU A 118 -18.97 -4.89 -9.24
N THR A 119 -19.17 -5.42 -10.45
CA THR A 119 -20.49 -5.86 -10.92
C THR A 119 -20.94 -7.14 -10.21
N GLU A 120 -20.04 -8.11 -10.07
CA GLU A 120 -20.30 -9.36 -9.35
C GLU A 120 -20.67 -9.12 -7.90
N THR A 121 -19.95 -8.21 -7.23
CA THR A 121 -20.22 -7.86 -5.83
C THR A 121 -21.59 -7.21 -5.67
N ALA A 122 -21.97 -6.30 -6.57
CA ALA A 122 -23.28 -5.70 -6.54
C ALA A 122 -24.41 -6.76 -6.70
N TYR A 123 -24.20 -7.73 -7.58
CA TYR A 123 -25.11 -8.87 -7.74
C TYR A 123 -25.14 -9.76 -6.49
N ALA A 124 -23.96 -10.11 -5.96
CA ALA A 124 -23.81 -10.98 -4.79
C ALA A 124 -24.48 -10.40 -3.54
N LEU A 125 -24.40 -9.08 -3.35
CA LEU A 125 -25.10 -8.38 -2.26
C LEU A 125 -26.63 -8.54 -2.35
N GLN A 126 -27.19 -8.43 -3.54
CA GLN A 126 -28.64 -8.62 -3.74
C GLN A 126 -29.08 -10.05 -3.44
N HIS A 127 -28.23 -11.03 -3.72
CA HIS A 127 -28.52 -12.46 -3.57
C HIS A 127 -27.98 -13.06 -2.27
N LYS A 128 -27.33 -12.25 -1.42
CA LYS A 128 -26.73 -12.66 -0.12
C LYS A 128 -25.77 -13.85 -0.28
N VAL A 129 -24.88 -13.75 -1.25
CA VAL A 129 -23.87 -14.80 -1.50
C VAL A 129 -22.80 -14.78 -0.41
N ASP A 130 -22.48 -15.95 0.16
CA ASP A 130 -21.44 -16.15 1.14
C ASP A 130 -20.14 -16.70 0.51
N PRO A 131 -18.96 -16.29 1.01
CA PRO A 131 -18.73 -15.19 1.97
C PRO A 131 -18.96 -13.83 1.31
N PRO A 132 -19.41 -12.81 2.09
CA PRO A 132 -19.64 -11.47 1.57
C PRO A 132 -18.31 -10.81 1.17
N PHE A 133 -18.36 -9.77 0.33
CA PHE A 133 -17.18 -9.05 -0.14
C PHE A 133 -16.31 -8.53 1.02
N THR A 134 -16.93 -8.21 2.15
CA THR A 134 -16.27 -7.71 3.36
C THR A 134 -15.26 -8.69 3.97
N GLN A 135 -15.33 -9.96 3.63
CA GLN A 135 -14.47 -11.02 4.19
C GLN A 135 -13.58 -11.71 3.15
N ARG A 136 -13.87 -11.55 1.85
CA ARG A 136 -13.21 -12.35 0.80
C ARG A 136 -11.70 -12.22 0.78
N LEU A 137 -11.17 -11.01 0.80
CA LEU A 137 -9.72 -10.81 0.78
C LEU A 137 -9.06 -11.23 2.10
N ALA A 138 -9.72 -10.99 3.23
CA ALA A 138 -9.22 -11.46 4.53
C ALA A 138 -9.08 -12.98 4.55
N ILE A 139 -10.12 -13.72 4.12
CA ILE A 139 -10.08 -15.18 4.02
C ILE A 139 -8.95 -15.64 3.07
N ALA A 140 -8.77 -14.99 1.93
CA ALA A 140 -7.72 -15.33 0.98
C ALA A 140 -6.31 -15.09 1.56
N ILE A 141 -6.13 -14.04 2.38
CA ILE A 141 -4.86 -13.73 3.03
C ILE A 141 -4.59 -14.69 4.20
N ASP A 142 -5.60 -15.11 4.95
CA ASP A 142 -5.45 -16.05 6.07
C ASP A 142 -4.78 -17.37 5.64
N GLU A 143 -5.05 -17.84 4.41
CA GLU A 143 -4.43 -19.07 3.88
C GLU A 143 -2.90 -18.98 3.76
N ILE A 144 -2.37 -17.77 3.65
CA ILE A 144 -0.94 -17.53 3.41
C ILE A 144 -0.27 -16.77 4.55
N GLU A 145 -0.98 -16.54 5.65
CA GLU A 145 -0.53 -15.73 6.78
C GLU A 145 0.85 -16.14 7.30
N ALA A 146 1.12 -17.43 7.42
CA ALA A 146 2.38 -17.95 7.96
C ALA A 146 3.61 -17.62 7.08
N ASN A 147 3.40 -17.27 5.81
CA ASN A 147 4.47 -17.07 4.84
C ASN A 147 5.05 -15.65 4.84
N TYR A 148 4.31 -14.67 5.37
CA TYR A 148 4.64 -13.25 5.27
C TYR A 148 4.66 -12.56 6.62
N ASP A 149 5.42 -11.49 6.70
CA ASP A 149 5.47 -10.58 7.85
C ASP A 149 4.59 -9.35 7.59
N LEU A 150 4.55 -8.91 6.34
CA LEU A 150 3.82 -7.73 5.88
C LEU A 150 3.10 -8.03 4.57
N VAL A 151 1.87 -7.54 4.45
CA VAL A 151 1.14 -7.42 3.18
C VAL A 151 0.94 -5.95 2.87
N ILE A 152 1.32 -5.52 1.67
CA ILE A 152 1.11 -4.15 1.19
C ILE A 152 0.14 -4.20 0.01
N ILE A 153 -0.99 -3.54 0.15
CA ILE A 153 -2.06 -3.51 -0.85
C ILE A 153 -2.06 -2.16 -1.55
N ASP A 154 -1.86 -2.15 -2.86
CA ASP A 154 -2.06 -0.97 -3.71
C ASP A 154 -3.52 -0.89 -4.16
N CYS A 155 -4.24 0.11 -3.70
CA CYS A 155 -5.67 0.26 -3.96
C CYS A 155 -5.94 1.12 -5.21
N PRO A 156 -7.06 0.91 -5.93
CA PRO A 156 -7.47 1.77 -7.03
C PRO A 156 -7.78 3.20 -6.56
N PRO A 157 -7.85 4.18 -7.48
CA PRO A 157 -8.14 5.57 -7.13
C PRO A 157 -9.60 5.83 -6.78
N GLN A 158 -10.47 4.85 -6.92
CA GLN A 158 -11.91 4.96 -6.72
C GLN A 158 -12.32 4.23 -5.46
N LEU A 159 -13.34 4.75 -4.78
CA LEU A 159 -13.97 4.08 -3.66
C LEU A 159 -15.09 3.15 -4.20
N GLY A 160 -14.70 1.97 -4.68
CA GLY A 160 -15.59 0.90 -5.09
C GLY A 160 -15.50 -0.31 -4.15
N PHE A 161 -16.18 -1.39 -4.49
CA PHE A 161 -16.13 -2.64 -3.71
C PHE A 161 -14.71 -3.20 -3.60
N THR A 162 -13.91 -3.07 -4.65
CA THR A 162 -12.49 -3.48 -4.64
C THR A 162 -11.70 -2.76 -3.55
N THR A 163 -11.85 -1.43 -3.46
CA THR A 163 -11.20 -0.64 -2.39
C THR A 163 -11.77 -1.00 -1.03
N MET A 164 -13.08 -1.09 -0.88
CA MET A 164 -13.72 -1.45 0.39
C MET A 164 -13.25 -2.83 0.87
N THR A 165 -13.16 -3.81 -0.02
CA THR A 165 -12.64 -5.15 0.27
C THR A 165 -11.20 -5.10 0.80
N ALA A 166 -10.33 -4.27 0.19
CA ALA A 166 -8.95 -4.08 0.65
C ALA A 166 -8.90 -3.42 2.04
N LEU A 167 -9.68 -2.35 2.25
CA LEU A 167 -9.72 -1.63 3.53
C LEU A 167 -10.20 -2.52 4.68
N LEU A 168 -11.21 -3.36 4.44
CA LEU A 168 -11.78 -4.27 5.44
C LEU A 168 -10.85 -5.44 5.77
N ALA A 169 -9.99 -5.86 4.84
CA ALA A 169 -8.96 -6.87 5.09
C ALA A 169 -7.72 -6.30 5.80
N SER A 170 -7.59 -4.98 5.90
CA SER A 170 -6.39 -4.33 6.41
C SER A 170 -6.37 -4.23 7.93
N THR A 171 -5.17 -4.35 8.50
CA THR A 171 -4.87 -4.06 9.91
C THR A 171 -4.43 -2.61 10.12
N GLY A 172 -4.06 -1.90 9.04
CA GLY A 172 -3.66 -0.50 9.09
C GLY A 172 -3.73 0.17 7.72
N LEU A 173 -3.83 1.49 7.74
CA LEU A 173 -3.96 2.30 6.51
C LEU A 173 -2.83 3.32 6.39
N LEU A 174 -2.33 3.49 5.16
CA LEU A 174 -1.47 4.59 4.77
C LEU A 174 -2.15 5.41 3.67
N ILE A 175 -2.58 6.60 4.00
CA ILE A 175 -3.28 7.52 3.08
C ILE A 175 -2.26 8.48 2.48
N THR A 176 -2.04 8.40 1.17
CA THR A 176 -1.12 9.31 0.48
C THR A 176 -1.82 10.63 0.16
N VAL A 177 -1.15 11.75 0.41
CA VAL A 177 -1.66 13.10 0.14
C VAL A 177 -0.63 13.89 -0.65
N VAL A 178 -1.05 14.48 -1.76
CA VAL A 178 -0.19 15.34 -2.59
C VAL A 178 -0.59 16.80 -2.37
N PRO A 179 0.21 17.60 -1.67
CA PRO A 179 -0.17 18.96 -1.27
C PRO A 179 -0.47 19.90 -2.45
N SER A 180 0.20 19.71 -3.59
CA SER A 180 -0.06 20.52 -4.81
C SER A 180 -1.41 20.25 -5.46
N MET A 181 -2.11 19.21 -5.05
CA MET A 181 -3.46 18.85 -5.55
C MET A 181 -4.57 19.30 -4.62
N LEU A 182 -4.24 19.97 -3.53
CA LEU A 182 -5.18 20.40 -2.49
C LEU A 182 -5.14 21.91 -2.34
N ASP A 183 -6.30 22.52 -2.31
CA ASP A 183 -6.57 23.81 -1.68
C ASP A 183 -7.41 23.57 -0.40
N VAL A 184 -7.76 24.62 0.31
CA VAL A 184 -8.51 24.52 1.58
C VAL A 184 -9.88 23.83 1.38
N ALA A 185 -10.56 24.11 0.26
CA ALA A 185 -11.86 23.53 -0.03
C ALA A 185 -11.75 22.04 -0.40
N SER A 186 -10.77 21.69 -1.23
CA SER A 186 -10.48 20.30 -1.59
C SER A 186 -10.02 19.48 -0.38
N MET A 187 -9.36 20.09 0.59
CA MET A 187 -8.99 19.43 1.84
C MET A 187 -10.22 19.10 2.69
N ALA A 188 -11.13 20.02 2.85
CA ALA A 188 -12.37 19.78 3.58
C ALA A 188 -13.17 18.63 2.96
N GLN A 189 -13.33 18.63 1.62
CA GLN A 189 -13.95 17.54 0.87
C GLN A 189 -13.22 16.21 1.05
N PHE A 190 -11.89 16.21 1.06
CA PHE A 190 -11.09 15.01 1.26
C PHE A 190 -11.35 14.40 2.64
N LEU A 191 -11.35 15.20 3.70
CA LEU A 191 -11.59 14.75 5.07
C LEU A 191 -13.03 14.25 5.26
N GLU A 192 -14.01 14.96 4.67
CA GLU A 192 -15.42 14.55 4.66
C GLU A 192 -15.58 13.19 3.98
N MET A 193 -15.06 13.03 2.77
CA MET A 193 -15.11 11.77 2.02
C MET A 193 -14.40 10.63 2.77
N ALA A 194 -13.27 10.88 3.45
CA ALA A 194 -12.61 9.89 4.28
C ALA A 194 -13.50 9.44 5.45
N GLY A 195 -14.18 10.39 6.11
CA GLY A 195 -15.13 10.08 7.18
C GLY A 195 -16.34 9.28 6.70
N GLU A 196 -16.95 9.67 5.58
CA GLU A 196 -18.07 8.95 4.96
C GLU A 196 -17.64 7.53 4.53
N THR A 197 -16.39 7.37 4.07
CA THR A 197 -15.85 6.06 3.73
C THR A 197 -15.80 5.15 4.95
N VAL A 198 -15.25 5.62 6.06
CA VAL A 198 -15.18 4.85 7.31
C VAL A 198 -16.58 4.46 7.76
N GLN A 199 -17.53 5.41 7.78
CA GLN A 199 -18.91 5.15 8.15
C GLN A 199 -19.54 4.06 7.24
N THR A 200 -19.35 4.15 5.93
CA THR A 200 -19.88 3.15 4.97
C THR A 200 -19.30 1.76 5.24
N LEU A 201 -18.00 1.68 5.55
CA LEU A 201 -17.34 0.42 5.90
C LEU A 201 -17.89 -0.16 7.20
N GLU A 202 -18.09 0.67 8.23
CA GLU A 202 -18.66 0.24 9.51
C GLU A 202 -20.13 -0.21 9.37
N GLU A 203 -20.90 0.42 8.50
CA GLU A 203 -22.26 -0.01 8.17
C GLU A 203 -22.27 -1.38 7.47
N ALA A 204 -21.27 -1.66 6.63
CA ALA A 204 -21.16 -2.90 5.88
C ALA A 204 -20.62 -4.08 6.69
N ALA A 205 -19.67 -3.85 7.59
CA ALA A 205 -18.89 -4.90 8.26
C ALA A 205 -18.95 -4.84 9.81
N GLY A 206 -19.54 -3.81 10.39
CA GLY A 206 -19.48 -3.52 11.83
C GLY A 206 -18.26 -2.67 12.19
N PRO A 207 -18.01 -2.43 13.49
CA PRO A 207 -16.91 -1.60 13.97
C PRO A 207 -15.57 -2.08 13.42
N ILE A 208 -14.78 -1.13 12.91
CA ILE A 208 -13.45 -1.40 12.32
C ILE A 208 -12.39 -0.98 13.33
N ASP A 209 -11.46 -1.87 13.62
CA ASP A 209 -10.34 -1.64 14.53
C ASP A 209 -9.01 -1.74 13.77
N TRP A 210 -8.62 -0.66 13.11
CA TRP A 210 -7.29 -0.57 12.51
C TRP A 210 -6.25 -0.25 13.60
N ASN A 211 -5.16 -1.00 13.64
CA ASN A 211 -4.02 -0.75 14.52
C ASN A 211 -3.48 0.68 14.37
N PHE A 212 -3.56 1.22 13.15
CA PHE A 212 -3.15 2.58 12.83
C PHE A 212 -3.80 3.09 11.54
N LEU A 213 -3.91 4.41 11.48
CA LEU A 213 -4.22 5.17 10.27
C LEU A 213 -3.20 6.30 10.18
N LYS A 214 -2.37 6.32 9.12
CA LYS A 214 -1.33 7.32 8.91
C LYS A 214 -1.50 8.01 7.56
N PHE A 215 -1.08 9.28 7.51
CA PHE A 215 -1.06 10.09 6.29
C PHE A 215 0.39 10.31 5.85
N LEU A 216 0.67 10.05 4.57
CA LEU A 216 1.96 10.30 3.93
C LEU A 216 1.83 11.51 3.00
N ILE A 217 2.57 12.56 3.28
CA ILE A 217 2.74 13.68 2.33
C ILE A 217 3.66 13.18 1.20
N ALA A 218 3.09 13.01 0.00
CA ALA A 218 3.77 12.48 -1.16
C ALA A 218 4.02 13.56 -2.23
N ARG A 219 5.00 13.36 -3.10
CA ARG A 219 5.41 14.29 -4.17
C ARG A 219 5.66 15.72 -3.64
N TYR A 220 6.20 15.80 -2.44
CA TYR A 220 6.41 17.05 -1.75
C TYR A 220 7.60 17.82 -2.33
N GLU A 221 7.41 19.11 -2.54
CA GLU A 221 8.43 20.03 -3.03
C GLU A 221 8.65 21.14 -1.97
N PRO A 222 9.69 21.02 -1.13
CA PRO A 222 9.89 21.93 0.02
C PRO A 222 10.08 23.40 -0.35
N THR A 223 10.51 23.69 -1.57
CA THR A 223 10.69 25.05 -2.10
C THR A 223 9.40 25.68 -2.59
N ASP A 224 8.33 24.89 -2.73
CA ASP A 224 7.00 25.37 -3.11
C ASP A 224 6.26 25.84 -1.85
N VAL A 225 6.09 27.16 -1.72
CA VAL A 225 5.47 27.77 -0.54
C VAL A 225 4.03 27.31 -0.31
N PRO A 226 3.13 27.28 -1.32
CA PRO A 226 1.79 26.71 -1.20
C PRO A 226 1.77 25.28 -0.67
N GLN A 227 2.65 24.42 -1.17
CA GLN A 227 2.74 23.03 -0.68
C GLN A 227 3.17 22.97 0.78
N SER A 228 4.14 23.80 1.17
CA SER A 228 4.62 23.86 2.56
C SER A 228 3.54 24.34 3.51
N GLN A 229 2.73 25.33 3.10
CA GLN A 229 1.58 25.81 3.88
C GLN A 229 0.51 24.72 4.04
N MET A 230 0.19 24.01 2.94
CA MET A 230 -0.79 22.92 2.97
C MET A 230 -0.31 21.74 3.82
N ALA A 231 0.97 21.38 3.72
CA ALA A 231 1.57 20.34 4.56
C ALA A 231 1.53 20.74 6.05
N GLY A 232 1.81 22.00 6.37
CA GLY A 232 1.70 22.55 7.72
C GLY A 232 0.25 22.50 8.24
N PHE A 233 -0.71 22.83 7.40
CA PHE A 233 -2.14 22.78 7.75
C PHE A 233 -2.59 21.34 8.03
N LEU A 234 -2.24 20.38 7.17
CA LEU A 234 -2.50 18.96 7.40
C LEU A 234 -1.97 18.49 8.75
N ARG A 235 -0.71 18.80 9.05
CA ARG A 235 -0.10 18.44 10.34
C ARG A 235 -0.78 19.08 11.54
N SER A 236 -1.30 20.30 11.40
CA SER A 236 -2.01 20.98 12.47
C SER A 236 -3.37 20.35 12.79
N ILE A 237 -4.02 19.73 11.82
CA ILE A 237 -5.34 19.10 11.99
C ILE A 237 -5.21 17.63 12.39
N LEU A 238 -4.34 16.88 11.70
CA LEU A 238 -4.22 15.43 11.85
C LEU A 238 -3.12 15.00 12.82
N LEU A 239 -2.37 15.96 13.35
CA LEU A 239 -1.35 15.79 14.40
C LEU A 239 -0.37 14.62 14.10
N ASP A 240 -0.28 13.67 15.01
CA ASP A 240 0.59 12.50 14.96
C ASP A 240 0.18 11.45 13.91
N GLN A 241 -1.00 11.61 13.31
CA GLN A 241 -1.41 10.76 12.21
C GLN A 241 -0.65 11.07 10.91
N VAL A 242 -0.05 12.26 10.76
CA VAL A 242 0.75 12.61 9.59
C VAL A 242 2.22 12.22 9.82
N LEU A 243 2.77 11.39 8.93
CA LEU A 243 4.20 11.09 8.96
C LEU A 243 5.02 12.39 8.87
N THR A 244 6.02 12.50 9.73
CA THR A 244 6.90 13.69 9.79
C THR A 244 7.73 13.80 8.53
N THR A 245 8.22 12.67 8.04
CA THR A 245 9.04 12.57 6.84
C THR A 245 8.15 12.52 5.59
N PRO A 246 8.25 13.50 4.67
CA PRO A 246 7.52 13.45 3.42
C PRO A 246 8.28 12.65 2.35
N MET A 247 7.55 12.04 1.42
CA MET A 247 8.14 11.53 0.18
C MET A 247 8.30 12.66 -0.82
N LEU A 248 9.53 13.00 -1.14
CA LEU A 248 9.85 14.12 -2.01
C LEU A 248 9.49 13.84 -3.47
N LYS A 249 9.12 14.90 -4.18
CA LYS A 249 9.05 14.88 -5.65
C LYS A 249 10.46 14.74 -6.23
N SER A 250 10.63 13.82 -7.17
CA SER A 250 11.91 13.60 -7.84
C SER A 250 11.72 13.12 -9.27
N THR A 251 12.50 13.65 -10.19
CA THR A 251 12.61 13.14 -11.55
C THR A 251 13.17 11.71 -11.57
N ALA A 252 14.06 11.36 -10.64
CA ALA A 252 14.60 10.00 -10.56
C ALA A 252 13.52 8.94 -10.34
N ILE A 253 12.45 9.23 -9.57
CA ILE A 253 11.31 8.32 -9.44
C ILE A 253 10.55 8.22 -10.76
N SER A 254 10.33 9.34 -11.45
CA SER A 254 9.60 9.36 -12.71
C SER A 254 10.39 8.65 -13.82
N ASP A 255 11.68 8.89 -13.89
CA ASP A 255 12.57 8.29 -14.88
C ASP A 255 12.70 6.77 -14.65
N ALA A 256 12.84 6.34 -13.39
CA ALA A 256 12.82 4.93 -13.03
C ALA A 256 11.49 4.25 -13.44
N GLY A 257 10.36 4.90 -13.17
CA GLY A 257 9.03 4.40 -13.55
C GLY A 257 8.87 4.21 -15.05
N MET A 258 9.49 5.05 -15.89
CA MET A 258 9.47 4.90 -17.35
C MET A 258 10.17 3.61 -17.83
N THR A 259 11.10 3.09 -17.07
CA THR A 259 11.83 1.83 -17.33
C THR A 259 11.33 0.68 -16.45
N GLN A 260 10.17 0.82 -15.80
CA GLN A 260 9.61 -0.16 -14.87
C GLN A 260 10.57 -0.53 -13.73
N GLN A 261 11.31 0.46 -13.24
CA GLN A 261 12.26 0.34 -12.14
C GLN A 261 11.86 1.25 -10.98
N THR A 262 12.44 0.99 -9.82
CA THR A 262 12.37 1.89 -8.66
C THR A 262 13.72 2.55 -8.43
N ILE A 263 13.78 3.48 -7.46
CA ILE A 263 15.04 4.13 -7.10
C ILE A 263 16.08 3.16 -6.54
N TYR A 264 15.68 1.99 -6.05
CA TYR A 264 16.57 0.96 -5.52
C TYR A 264 17.28 0.16 -6.62
N GLU A 265 16.80 0.26 -7.85
CA GLU A 265 17.28 -0.49 -9.02
C GLU A 265 18.07 0.38 -10.00
N LEU A 266 18.05 1.69 -9.78
CA LEU A 266 18.76 2.62 -10.65
C LEU A 266 20.28 2.41 -10.56
N ASP A 267 20.94 2.38 -11.72
CA ASP A 267 22.40 2.44 -11.78
C ASP A 267 22.88 3.84 -11.31
N PRO A 268 23.66 3.91 -10.21
CA PRO A 268 24.16 5.18 -9.69
C PRO A 268 25.01 5.99 -10.68
N SER A 269 25.53 5.34 -11.74
CA SER A 269 26.31 5.99 -12.80
C SER A 269 25.45 6.77 -13.79
N GLN A 270 24.14 6.44 -13.88
CA GLN A 270 23.20 7.04 -14.82
C GLN A 270 22.36 8.16 -14.21
N VAL A 271 22.45 8.37 -12.93
CA VAL A 271 21.65 9.38 -12.20
C VAL A 271 22.58 10.37 -11.49
N VAL A 272 22.18 11.64 -11.48
CA VAL A 272 22.92 12.66 -10.71
C VAL A 272 22.97 12.24 -9.24
N LYS A 273 24.17 11.97 -8.75
CA LYS A 273 24.41 11.44 -7.40
C LYS A 273 23.64 12.18 -6.30
N LYS A 274 23.63 13.53 -6.36
CA LYS A 274 22.91 14.37 -5.38
C LYS A 274 21.40 14.12 -5.42
N THR A 275 20.82 13.95 -6.59
CA THR A 275 19.39 13.65 -6.77
C THR A 275 19.05 12.27 -6.22
N LEU A 276 19.86 11.26 -6.55
CA LEU A 276 19.65 9.89 -6.07
C LEU A 276 19.78 9.81 -4.54
N THR A 277 20.84 10.41 -3.96
CA THR A 277 21.02 10.43 -2.49
C THR A 277 19.84 11.09 -1.80
N ARG A 278 19.42 12.27 -2.25
CA ARG A 278 18.27 13.00 -1.67
C ARG A 278 16.98 12.19 -1.69
N ILE A 279 16.70 11.50 -2.80
CA ILE A 279 15.45 10.74 -2.91
C ILE A 279 15.52 9.44 -2.11
N LEU A 280 16.66 8.76 -2.09
CA LEU A 280 16.87 7.59 -1.25
C LEU A 280 16.71 7.94 0.25
N GLU A 281 17.28 9.06 0.70
CA GLU A 281 17.10 9.55 2.07
C GLU A 281 15.62 9.80 2.39
N SER A 282 14.88 10.44 1.47
CA SER A 282 13.46 10.70 1.65
C SER A 282 12.64 9.41 1.74
N VAL A 283 12.78 8.49 0.78
CA VAL A 283 12.01 7.25 0.75
C VAL A 283 12.38 6.32 1.90
N ASN A 284 13.68 6.23 2.22
CA ASN A 284 14.15 5.46 3.38
C ASN A 284 13.64 6.05 4.70
N GLY A 285 13.66 7.38 4.83
CA GLY A 285 13.16 8.06 6.03
C GLY A 285 11.66 7.81 6.24
N VAL A 286 10.85 7.86 5.17
CA VAL A 286 9.43 7.49 5.23
C VAL A 286 9.26 6.05 5.68
N ALA A 287 10.02 5.13 5.07
CA ALA A 287 9.91 3.72 5.41
C ALA A 287 10.37 3.42 6.84
N ASP A 288 11.44 4.06 7.30
CA ASP A 288 11.97 3.87 8.66
C ASP A 288 10.99 4.43 9.71
N GLU A 289 10.37 5.60 9.45
CA GLU A 289 9.33 6.16 10.33
C GLU A 289 8.06 5.30 10.35
N PHE A 290 7.62 4.83 9.19
CA PHE A 290 6.44 3.98 9.10
C PHE A 290 6.68 2.58 9.68
N GLU A 291 7.90 2.05 9.61
CA GLU A 291 8.28 0.82 10.31
C GLU A 291 8.10 0.95 11.83
N ASN A 292 8.41 2.10 12.42
CA ASN A 292 8.15 2.32 13.85
C ASN A 292 6.65 2.16 14.16
N THR A 293 5.76 2.63 13.30
CA THR A 293 4.30 2.43 13.45
C THR A 293 3.95 0.94 13.40
N ILE A 294 4.52 0.18 12.47
CA ILE A 294 4.33 -1.27 12.36
C ILE A 294 4.86 -2.00 13.60
N GLN A 295 6.03 -1.62 14.09
CA GLN A 295 6.62 -2.21 15.30
C GLN A 295 5.76 -1.94 16.55
N GLN A 296 5.18 -0.73 16.65
CA GLN A 296 4.23 -0.39 17.72
C GLN A 296 2.96 -1.23 17.65
N ALA A 297 2.43 -1.51 16.45
CA ALA A 297 1.29 -2.41 16.26
C ALA A 297 1.59 -3.85 16.74
N TRP A 298 2.86 -4.26 16.73
CA TRP A 298 3.33 -5.50 17.36
C TRP A 298 3.68 -5.36 18.84
N GLY A 299 3.33 -4.24 19.49
CA GLY A 299 3.61 -4.02 20.91
C GLY A 299 5.10 -3.85 21.23
N ARG A 300 5.94 -3.45 20.24
CA ARG A 300 7.36 -3.27 20.43
C ARG A 300 7.67 -1.80 20.75
N GLU A 301 8.60 -1.59 21.69
CA GLU A 301 9.14 -0.26 21.93
C GLU A 301 9.99 0.16 20.72
N THR A 302 9.75 1.37 20.23
CA THR A 302 10.53 1.99 19.15
C THR A 302 11.39 3.08 19.79
N ASP A 303 12.69 3.10 19.45
CA ASP A 303 13.66 4.11 19.93
C ASP A 303 13.35 5.50 19.35
#